data_10a0daa3f444150de403ab438f6b97fe
#
_entry.id   10a0daa3f444150de403ab438f6b97fe
#
_cell.length_a   1.000
_cell.length_b   1.000
_cell.length_c   1.000
_cell.angle_alpha   90.00
_cell.angle_beta   90.00
_cell.angle_gamma   90.00
#
_symmetry.space_group_name_H-M   'P 1'
#
loop_
_entity.id
_entity.type
_entity.pdbx_description
1 polymer ?
#
loop_
_entity_poly.entity_id
_entity_poly.type
_entity_poly.pdbx_seq_one_letter_code
_entity_poly.pdbx_strand_id
1 'polypeptide(L)'
;MKKDSLIIANKKFNSRLIVGTGKYKSMSECAKAIKLSGAEIVTVAVRRVNISDKNKPLLMDYIDPKKITYLPNTAGCFNSKEALRTLRLAREIGGWKLVKLEVLGDKKNLFPDMIETLKSTEVLAKEGFKVMVYCNDDPLMAQRLENSGADAIMPLAAPIGSGLGIQNKINIQIIRKQTKLPLIIDAGLGQASDATIAMELGCDGVLVNLSLIHI
;
A
#
# COMPACT_ATOMS: atom_id res chain seq x y z
N MET A 1 3.79 13.93 -26.26
CA MET A 1 3.04 13.84 -24.99
C MET A 1 4.04 13.57 -23.85
N LYS A 2 4.07 14.40 -22.81
CA LYS A 2 4.83 14.06 -21.58
C LYS A 2 4.25 12.77 -21.03
N LYS A 3 5.09 11.77 -20.83
CA LYS A 3 4.68 10.48 -20.27
C LYS A 3 4.17 10.75 -18.85
N ASP A 4 2.87 10.62 -18.64
CA ASP A 4 2.23 10.80 -17.34
C ASP A 4 2.66 9.63 -16.43
N SER A 5 3.40 9.92 -15.37
CA SER A 5 4.05 8.93 -14.51
C SER A 5 3.71 9.17 -13.05
N LEU A 6 3.53 8.09 -12.30
CA LEU A 6 3.38 8.11 -10.86
C LEU A 6 4.74 8.41 -10.21
N ILE A 7 4.80 9.38 -9.29
CA ILE A 7 6.01 9.70 -8.54
C ILE A 7 5.73 9.49 -7.05
N ILE A 8 6.50 8.60 -6.41
CA ILE A 8 6.40 8.32 -4.96
C ILE A 8 7.81 8.43 -4.39
N ALA A 9 7.99 9.21 -3.34
CA ALA A 9 9.27 9.40 -2.65
C ALA A 9 10.43 9.67 -3.63
N ASN A 10 10.22 10.55 -4.61
CA ASN A 10 11.15 10.91 -5.69
C ASN A 10 11.48 9.78 -6.69
N LYS A 11 10.85 8.62 -6.58
CA LYS A 11 10.98 7.54 -7.55
C LYS A 11 9.83 7.57 -8.55
N LYS A 12 10.18 7.44 -9.83
CA LYS A 12 9.24 7.50 -10.95
C LYS A 12 8.82 6.09 -11.36
N PHE A 13 7.50 5.91 -11.57
CA PHE A 13 6.88 4.68 -12.03
C PHE A 13 6.02 4.96 -13.25
N ASN A 14 6.01 4.04 -14.20
CA ASN A 14 5.16 4.12 -15.40
C ASN A 14 3.77 3.51 -15.16
N SER A 15 3.68 2.55 -14.23
CA SER A 15 2.42 1.94 -13.83
C SER A 15 1.81 2.68 -12.65
N ARG A 16 0.49 2.90 -12.70
CA ARG A 16 -0.31 3.44 -11.60
C ARG A 16 -0.96 2.33 -10.77
N LEU A 17 -0.70 1.07 -11.13
CA LEU A 17 -1.19 -0.11 -10.44
C LEU A 17 -0.12 -0.64 -9.48
N ILE A 18 -0.49 -0.78 -8.22
CA ILE A 18 0.26 -1.49 -7.19
C ILE A 18 -0.45 -2.82 -6.93
N VAL A 19 0.30 -3.91 -6.86
CA VAL A 19 -0.28 -5.25 -6.70
C VAL A 19 0.17 -5.87 -5.37
N GLY A 20 -0.77 -6.52 -4.68
CA GLY A 20 -0.47 -7.33 -3.52
C GLY A 20 0.08 -8.70 -3.89
N THR A 21 0.89 -9.28 -3.02
CA THR A 21 1.48 -10.64 -3.21
C THR A 21 0.80 -11.71 -2.36
N GLY A 22 -0.26 -11.36 -1.64
CA GLY A 22 -0.95 -12.27 -0.73
C GLY A 22 -2.01 -13.14 -1.41
N LYS A 23 -2.19 -14.38 -0.89
CA LYS A 23 -3.29 -15.30 -1.20
C LYS A 23 -3.33 -15.89 -2.61
N TYR A 24 -2.28 -15.80 -3.40
CA TYR A 24 -2.14 -16.61 -4.61
C TYR A 24 -1.93 -18.09 -4.25
N LYS A 25 -2.36 -19.00 -5.11
CA LYS A 25 -2.20 -20.45 -4.91
C LYS A 25 -0.73 -20.86 -4.91
N SER A 26 0.11 -20.15 -5.65
CA SER A 26 1.55 -20.38 -5.71
C SER A 26 2.33 -19.10 -5.98
N MET A 27 3.63 -19.09 -5.66
CA MET A 27 4.54 -17.99 -5.99
C MET A 27 4.71 -17.80 -7.51
N SER A 28 4.64 -18.88 -8.27
CA SER A 28 4.69 -18.85 -9.73
C SER A 28 3.48 -18.13 -10.32
N GLU A 29 2.27 -18.40 -9.80
CA GLU A 29 1.04 -17.70 -10.19
C GLU A 29 1.10 -16.22 -9.83
N CYS A 30 1.58 -15.89 -8.64
CA CYS A 30 1.81 -14.52 -8.20
C CYS A 30 2.75 -13.77 -9.16
N ALA A 31 3.90 -14.35 -9.48
CA ALA A 31 4.86 -13.76 -10.40
C ALA A 31 4.29 -13.56 -11.82
N LYS A 32 3.52 -14.53 -12.32
CA LYS A 32 2.83 -14.43 -13.61
C LYS A 32 1.80 -13.29 -13.61
N ALA A 33 1.00 -13.17 -12.55
CA ALA A 33 0.02 -12.10 -12.41
C ALA A 33 0.69 -10.72 -12.38
N ILE A 34 1.75 -10.55 -11.60
CA ILE A 34 2.52 -9.30 -11.53
C ILE A 34 3.11 -8.95 -12.90
N LYS A 35 3.71 -9.92 -13.59
CA LYS A 35 4.26 -9.69 -14.93
C LYS A 35 3.19 -9.25 -15.94
N LEU A 36 2.02 -9.88 -15.93
CA LEU A 36 0.92 -9.57 -16.84
C LEU A 36 0.24 -8.24 -16.51
N SER A 37 0.17 -7.87 -15.24
CA SER A 37 -0.42 -6.60 -14.80
C SER A 37 0.39 -5.37 -15.20
N GLY A 38 1.68 -5.53 -15.50
CA GLY A 38 2.59 -4.42 -15.74
C GLY A 38 2.88 -3.57 -14.50
N ALA A 39 2.53 -4.04 -13.29
CA ALA A 39 2.82 -3.33 -12.06
C ALA A 39 4.33 -3.25 -11.81
N GLU A 40 4.80 -2.10 -11.36
CA GLU A 40 6.21 -1.85 -11.01
C GLU A 40 6.44 -1.83 -9.49
N ILE A 41 5.35 -1.89 -8.70
CA ILE A 41 5.38 -1.94 -7.23
C ILE A 41 4.54 -3.11 -6.77
N VAL A 42 5.08 -3.91 -5.84
CA VAL A 42 4.36 -5.01 -5.19
C VAL A 42 4.43 -4.89 -3.67
N THR A 43 3.29 -5.06 -2.99
CA THR A 43 3.28 -5.08 -1.52
C THR A 43 3.67 -6.46 -1.00
N VAL A 44 4.46 -6.46 0.08
CA VAL A 44 4.93 -7.68 0.75
C VAL A 44 4.67 -7.58 2.24
N ALA A 45 3.83 -8.45 2.77
CA ALA A 45 3.59 -8.51 4.20
C ALA A 45 4.82 -9.08 4.92
N VAL A 46 5.54 -8.23 5.66
CA VAL A 46 6.78 -8.60 6.34
C VAL A 46 6.59 -9.82 7.26
N ARG A 47 5.46 -9.89 7.96
CA ARG A 47 5.12 -11.02 8.83
C ARG A 47 4.92 -12.36 8.10
N ARG A 48 4.76 -12.34 6.78
CA ARG A 48 4.55 -13.54 5.93
C ARG A 48 5.78 -13.91 5.13
N VAL A 49 6.84 -13.09 5.19
CA VAL A 49 8.11 -13.43 4.53
C VAL A 49 8.77 -14.55 5.31
N ASN A 50 9.12 -15.60 4.59
CA ASN A 50 9.91 -16.69 5.18
C ASN A 50 11.34 -16.21 5.42
N ILE A 51 11.69 -15.94 6.67
CA ILE A 51 13.03 -15.45 7.05
C ILE A 51 13.89 -16.61 7.57
N SER A 52 13.27 -17.71 8.00
CA SER A 52 13.92 -18.77 8.78
C SER A 52 14.20 -20.07 8.04
N ASP A 53 13.41 -20.38 7.01
CA ASP A 53 13.54 -21.66 6.28
C ASP A 53 14.27 -21.45 4.95
N LYS A 54 15.58 -21.69 4.97
CA LYS A 54 16.46 -21.57 3.78
C LYS A 54 16.14 -22.59 2.67
N ASN A 55 15.33 -23.60 2.97
CA ASN A 55 14.96 -24.66 2.00
C ASN A 55 13.68 -24.33 1.21
N LYS A 56 12.96 -23.26 1.59
CA LYS A 56 11.78 -22.82 0.84
C LYS A 56 12.15 -21.64 -0.07
N PRO A 57 11.70 -21.67 -1.33
CA PRO A 57 11.95 -20.58 -2.25
C PRO A 57 11.38 -19.28 -1.70
N LEU A 58 12.15 -18.20 -1.86
CA LEU A 58 11.77 -16.85 -1.48
C LEU A 58 10.95 -16.20 -2.60
N LEU A 59 10.16 -15.20 -2.25
CA LEU A 59 9.44 -14.39 -3.25
C LEU A 59 10.41 -13.76 -4.27
N MET A 60 11.63 -13.42 -3.83
CA MET A 60 12.68 -12.83 -4.66
C MET A 60 13.23 -13.77 -5.74
N ASP A 61 13.04 -15.09 -5.59
CA ASP A 61 13.43 -16.09 -6.60
C ASP A 61 12.48 -16.07 -7.81
N TYR A 62 11.26 -15.58 -7.61
CA TYR A 62 10.23 -15.49 -8.63
C TYR A 62 10.04 -14.08 -9.19
N ILE A 63 10.28 -13.06 -8.37
CA ILE A 63 10.06 -11.64 -8.70
C ILE A 63 11.37 -10.89 -8.48
N ASP A 64 12.03 -10.51 -9.57
CA ASP A 64 13.34 -9.86 -9.53
C ASP A 64 13.24 -8.47 -8.86
N PRO A 65 13.89 -8.24 -7.71
CA PRO A 65 13.85 -6.96 -7.00
C PRO A 65 14.56 -5.82 -7.73
N LYS A 66 15.35 -6.13 -8.79
CA LYS A 66 15.95 -5.11 -9.67
C LYS A 66 14.94 -4.51 -10.63
N LYS A 67 13.88 -5.27 -10.96
CA LYS A 67 12.84 -4.85 -11.92
C LYS A 67 11.58 -4.35 -11.23
N ILE A 68 11.24 -4.93 -10.08
CA ILE A 68 10.01 -4.64 -9.33
C ILE A 68 10.39 -4.03 -7.97
N THR A 69 9.75 -2.94 -7.62
CA THR A 69 9.93 -2.32 -6.30
C THR A 69 9.11 -3.07 -5.27
N TYR A 70 9.79 -3.61 -4.28
CA TYR A 70 9.16 -4.21 -3.12
C TYR A 70 8.71 -3.13 -2.15
N LEU A 71 7.47 -3.20 -1.71
CA LEU A 71 6.85 -2.32 -0.75
C LEU A 71 6.46 -3.13 0.50
N PRO A 72 7.38 -3.30 1.47
CA PRO A 72 7.06 -3.99 2.72
C PRO A 72 5.92 -3.31 3.45
N ASN A 73 4.99 -4.09 3.99
CA ASN A 73 3.86 -3.57 4.73
C ASN A 73 3.72 -4.20 6.12
N THR A 74 2.96 -3.54 6.97
CA THR A 74 2.65 -3.94 8.33
C THR A 74 1.30 -4.65 8.46
N ALA A 75 0.84 -5.31 7.41
CA ALA A 75 -0.42 -6.05 7.43
C ALA A 75 -0.51 -7.00 8.64
N GLY A 76 -1.58 -6.87 9.41
CA GLY A 76 -1.80 -7.64 10.63
C GLY A 76 -1.14 -7.07 11.88
N CYS A 77 -0.66 -5.83 11.88
CA CYS A 77 -0.29 -5.08 13.07
C CYS A 77 -1.49 -4.32 13.63
N PHE A 78 -1.70 -4.40 14.94
CA PHE A 78 -2.85 -3.81 15.65
C PHE A 78 -2.46 -2.70 16.64
N ASN A 79 -1.23 -2.26 16.62
CA ASN A 79 -0.73 -1.12 17.39
C ASN A 79 0.58 -0.58 16.79
N SER A 80 0.91 0.65 17.16
CA SER A 80 2.12 1.34 16.72
C SER A 80 3.41 0.55 17.01
N LYS A 81 3.53 -0.02 18.20
CA LYS A 81 4.73 -0.77 18.61
C LYS A 81 5.04 -1.94 17.68
N GLU A 82 4.01 -2.71 17.32
CA GLU A 82 4.14 -3.82 16.36
C GLU A 82 4.51 -3.33 14.97
N ALA A 83 3.84 -2.28 14.48
CA ALA A 83 4.09 -1.72 13.16
C ALA A 83 5.54 -1.20 13.03
N LEU A 84 5.99 -0.39 13.99
CA LEU A 84 7.35 0.15 14.03
C LEU A 84 8.40 -0.97 14.07
N ARG A 85 8.22 -1.97 14.95
CA ARG A 85 9.13 -3.13 15.03
C ARG A 85 9.20 -3.86 13.69
N THR A 86 8.06 -4.07 13.04
CA THR A 86 7.96 -4.80 11.76
C THR A 86 8.72 -4.06 10.65
N LEU A 87 8.57 -2.74 10.53
CA LEU A 87 9.24 -1.97 9.47
C LEU A 87 10.74 -1.76 9.76
N ARG A 88 11.13 -1.61 11.01
CA ARG A 88 12.55 -1.59 11.38
C ARG A 88 13.23 -2.91 11.01
N LEU A 89 12.57 -4.05 11.28
CA LEU A 89 13.05 -5.36 10.86
C LEU A 89 13.15 -5.48 9.34
N ALA A 90 12.17 -4.98 8.59
CA ALA A 90 12.23 -4.95 7.13
C ALA A 90 13.45 -4.17 6.64
N ARG A 91 13.75 -3.01 7.23
CA ARG A 91 14.94 -2.22 6.90
C ARG A 91 16.24 -2.94 7.22
N GLU A 92 16.32 -3.62 8.34
CA GLU A 92 17.50 -4.40 8.74
C GLU A 92 17.78 -5.56 7.78
N ILE A 93 16.74 -6.29 7.35
CA ILE A 93 16.87 -7.47 6.50
C ILE A 93 17.12 -7.10 5.03
N GLY A 94 16.40 -6.13 4.51
CA GLY A 94 16.38 -5.85 3.06
C GLY A 94 16.77 -4.42 2.67
N GLY A 95 17.17 -3.57 3.62
CA GLY A 95 17.52 -2.17 3.35
C GLY A 95 16.33 -1.31 2.91
N TRP A 96 15.09 -1.82 3.00
CA TRP A 96 13.91 -1.12 2.50
C TRP A 96 13.59 0.12 3.31
N LYS A 97 13.61 1.26 2.64
CA LYS A 97 13.21 2.56 3.21
C LYS A 97 11.79 2.95 2.79
N LEU A 98 11.37 2.60 1.56
CA LEU A 98 10.00 2.79 1.10
C LEU A 98 9.13 1.67 1.65
N VAL A 99 8.11 2.03 2.44
CA VAL A 99 7.28 1.09 3.18
C VAL A 99 5.81 1.49 3.15
N LYS A 100 4.90 0.53 3.31
CA LYS A 100 3.47 0.78 3.50
C LYS A 100 3.12 0.55 4.97
N LEU A 101 2.72 1.61 5.64
CA LEU A 101 2.25 1.57 7.02
C LEU A 101 0.75 1.25 7.05
N GLU A 102 0.39 0.27 7.85
CA GLU A 102 -0.96 -0.16 8.11
C GLU A 102 -1.07 -0.55 9.59
N VAL A 103 -1.87 0.17 10.37
CA VAL A 103 -2.19 -0.18 11.76
C VAL A 103 -3.68 -0.38 11.85
N LEU A 104 -4.10 -1.61 12.18
CA LEU A 104 -5.50 -2.00 12.20
C LEU A 104 -6.11 -1.80 13.60
N GLY A 105 -7.31 -1.22 13.66
CA GLY A 105 -8.05 -1.03 14.89
C GLY A 105 -8.95 -2.21 15.26
N ASP A 106 -9.43 -2.93 14.23
CA ASP A 106 -10.40 -4.02 14.42
C ASP A 106 -10.05 -5.23 13.56
N LYS A 107 -10.09 -6.42 14.17
CA LYS A 107 -9.75 -7.70 13.52
C LYS A 107 -10.82 -8.20 12.56
N LYS A 108 -12.09 -7.76 12.70
CA LYS A 108 -13.20 -8.22 11.89
C LYS A 108 -13.35 -7.42 10.62
N ASN A 109 -13.30 -6.10 10.72
CA ASN A 109 -13.52 -5.19 9.60
C ASN A 109 -12.23 -4.60 9.02
N LEU A 110 -11.08 -4.73 9.71
CA LEU A 110 -9.76 -4.28 9.29
C LEU A 110 -9.68 -2.77 9.01
N PHE A 111 -10.52 -1.97 9.67
CA PHE A 111 -10.39 -0.52 9.64
C PHE A 111 -9.09 -0.07 10.29
N PRO A 112 -8.46 1.00 9.77
CA PRO A 112 -7.24 1.53 10.37
C PRO A 112 -7.50 2.22 11.71
N ASP A 113 -6.62 2.00 12.69
CA ASP A 113 -6.53 2.83 13.88
C ASP A 113 -5.78 4.11 13.53
N MET A 114 -6.51 5.20 13.35
CA MET A 114 -5.92 6.45 12.88
C MET A 114 -5.02 7.13 13.91
N ILE A 115 -5.25 6.91 15.20
CA ILE A 115 -4.41 7.47 16.28
C ILE A 115 -3.04 6.78 16.25
N GLU A 116 -3.03 5.46 16.25
CA GLU A 116 -1.80 4.68 16.19
C GLU A 116 -1.08 4.83 14.84
N THR A 117 -1.83 4.98 13.74
CA THR A 117 -1.28 5.24 12.41
C THR A 117 -0.55 6.59 12.35
N LEU A 118 -1.16 7.66 12.87
CA LEU A 118 -0.56 9.00 12.91
C LEU A 118 0.74 9.00 13.71
N LYS A 119 0.72 8.42 14.91
CA LYS A 119 1.88 8.22 15.77
C LYS A 119 3.02 7.47 15.06
N SER A 120 2.67 6.38 14.39
CA SER A 120 3.66 5.55 13.67
C SER A 120 4.25 6.28 12.48
N THR A 121 3.44 7.06 11.74
CA THR A 121 3.89 7.86 10.60
C THR A 121 4.95 8.86 11.04
N GLU A 122 4.69 9.61 12.10
CA GLU A 122 5.62 10.62 12.62
C GLU A 122 6.97 10.00 13.03
N VAL A 123 6.93 8.87 13.73
CA VAL A 123 8.15 8.17 14.17
C VAL A 123 8.94 7.65 12.96
N LEU A 124 8.29 6.99 12.02
CA LEU A 124 8.95 6.42 10.84
C LEU A 124 9.56 7.51 9.94
N ALA A 125 8.85 8.62 9.75
CA ALA A 125 9.34 9.76 8.98
C ALA A 125 10.61 10.35 9.62
N LYS A 126 10.63 10.55 10.94
CA LYS A 126 11.82 10.99 11.70
C LYS A 126 12.99 10.00 11.61
N GLU A 127 12.71 8.72 11.48
CA GLU A 127 13.72 7.66 11.28
C GLU A 127 14.20 7.54 9.82
N GLY A 128 13.72 8.39 8.92
CA GLY A 128 14.13 8.44 7.52
C GLY A 128 13.49 7.39 6.61
N PHE A 129 12.38 6.77 7.05
CA PHE A 129 11.56 5.97 6.16
C PHE A 129 10.79 6.86 5.17
N LYS A 130 10.44 6.28 4.02
CA LYS A 130 9.51 6.80 3.05
C LYS A 130 8.19 6.08 3.23
N VAL A 131 7.18 6.77 3.75
CA VAL A 131 5.99 6.14 4.31
C VAL A 131 4.77 6.37 3.42
N MET A 132 4.26 5.31 2.82
CA MET A 132 2.95 5.26 2.20
C MET A 132 1.95 4.80 3.26
N VAL A 133 0.89 5.58 3.53
CA VAL A 133 0.07 5.38 4.73
C VAL A 133 -1.34 4.94 4.38
N TYR A 134 -1.71 3.70 4.76
CA TYR A 134 -3.10 3.23 4.73
C TYR A 134 -3.92 3.97 5.79
N CYS A 135 -5.04 4.55 5.38
CA CYS A 135 -5.87 5.37 6.24
C CYS A 135 -7.36 5.24 5.89
N ASN A 136 -8.23 5.81 6.73
CA ASN A 136 -9.61 6.06 6.37
C ASN A 136 -9.71 7.20 5.35
N ASP A 137 -10.90 7.42 4.82
CA ASP A 137 -11.21 8.48 3.84
C ASP A 137 -11.57 9.83 4.49
N ASP A 138 -11.05 10.10 5.68
CA ASP A 138 -11.21 11.39 6.39
C ASP A 138 -10.23 12.44 5.85
N PRO A 139 -10.71 13.56 5.25
CA PRO A 139 -9.85 14.60 4.72
C PRO A 139 -8.96 15.29 5.76
N LEU A 140 -9.43 15.46 6.99
CA LEU A 140 -8.64 16.07 8.07
C LEU A 140 -7.51 15.14 8.51
N MET A 141 -7.79 13.85 8.56
CA MET A 141 -6.78 12.86 8.91
C MET A 141 -5.72 12.74 7.81
N ALA A 142 -6.13 12.76 6.53
CA ALA A 142 -5.21 12.80 5.39
C ALA A 142 -4.22 13.99 5.49
N GLN A 143 -4.71 15.17 5.83
CA GLN A 143 -3.88 16.35 6.04
C GLN A 143 -2.93 16.21 7.23
N ARG A 144 -3.38 15.61 8.33
CA ARG A 144 -2.52 15.34 9.50
C ARG A 144 -1.41 14.37 9.16
N LEU A 145 -1.70 13.33 8.38
CA LEU A 145 -0.70 12.35 7.92
C LEU A 145 0.34 13.00 7.01
N GLU A 146 -0.08 13.87 6.07
CA GLU A 146 0.85 14.65 5.24
C GLU A 146 1.78 15.50 6.10
N ASN A 147 1.23 16.23 7.08
CA ASN A 147 2.00 17.07 8.02
C ASN A 147 2.93 16.25 8.93
N SER A 148 2.62 14.98 9.18
CA SER A 148 3.45 14.05 9.96
C SER A 148 4.57 13.40 9.15
N GLY A 149 4.71 13.73 7.86
CA GLY A 149 5.79 13.28 7.01
C GLY A 149 5.50 12.01 6.20
N ALA A 150 4.24 11.74 5.90
CA ALA A 150 3.88 10.73 4.90
C ALA A 150 4.44 11.10 3.51
N ASP A 151 4.77 10.10 2.69
CA ASP A 151 5.20 10.26 1.30
C ASP A 151 4.08 9.88 0.29
N ALA A 152 3.00 9.24 0.75
CA ALA A 152 1.78 9.02 -0.01
C ALA A 152 0.61 8.77 0.94
N ILE A 153 -0.59 9.21 0.56
CA ILE A 153 -1.84 8.97 1.27
C ILE A 153 -2.60 7.84 0.57
N MET A 154 -3.01 6.83 1.34
CA MET A 154 -3.65 5.63 0.79
C MET A 154 -5.00 5.37 1.48
N PRO A 155 -6.05 6.16 1.16
CA PRO A 155 -7.36 5.97 1.77
C PRO A 155 -8.01 4.68 1.26
N LEU A 156 -8.75 4.02 2.15
CA LEU A 156 -9.63 2.93 1.77
C LEU A 156 -10.80 3.45 0.90
N ALA A 157 -11.19 2.68 -0.12
CA ALA A 157 -12.45 2.87 -0.84
C ALA A 157 -13.62 2.31 -0.02
N ALA A 158 -13.37 1.14 0.60
CA ALA A 158 -14.26 0.39 1.47
C ALA A 158 -13.41 -0.58 2.32
N PRO A 159 -13.98 -1.29 3.29
CA PRO A 159 -13.22 -2.24 4.11
C PRO A 159 -12.44 -3.26 3.29
N ILE A 160 -11.27 -3.64 3.79
CA ILE A 160 -10.39 -4.64 3.15
C ILE A 160 -11.17 -5.91 2.85
N GLY A 161 -11.16 -6.35 1.59
CA GLY A 161 -11.83 -7.57 1.13
C GLY A 161 -13.32 -7.44 0.86
N SER A 162 -13.92 -6.26 1.04
CA SER A 162 -15.37 -6.04 0.79
C SER A 162 -15.74 -5.99 -0.70
N GLY A 163 -14.83 -5.48 -1.55
CA GLY A 163 -15.09 -5.31 -2.99
C GLY A 163 -16.21 -4.32 -3.33
N LEU A 164 -16.56 -3.41 -2.41
CA LEU A 164 -17.68 -2.49 -2.54
C LEU A 164 -17.38 -1.24 -3.38
N GLY A 165 -16.11 -1.05 -3.80
CA GLY A 165 -15.70 0.16 -4.51
C GLY A 165 -15.65 1.40 -3.63
N ILE A 166 -15.49 2.58 -4.24
CA ILE A 166 -15.38 3.85 -3.53
C ILE A 166 -16.75 4.28 -3.00
N GLN A 167 -16.92 4.23 -1.69
CA GLN A 167 -18.19 4.56 -1.03
C GLN A 167 -18.39 6.07 -0.87
N ASN A 168 -17.31 6.83 -0.62
CA ASN A 168 -17.39 8.27 -0.42
C ASN A 168 -16.52 9.04 -1.43
N LYS A 169 -17.05 9.23 -2.63
CA LYS A 169 -16.37 9.97 -3.69
C LYS A 169 -16.06 11.42 -3.32
N ILE A 170 -16.91 12.04 -2.50
CA ILE A 170 -16.76 13.45 -2.08
C ILE A 170 -15.51 13.59 -1.20
N ASN A 171 -15.32 12.72 -0.23
CA ASN A 171 -14.14 12.75 0.64
C ASN A 171 -12.86 12.56 -0.18
N ILE A 172 -12.85 11.61 -1.12
CA ILE A 172 -11.69 11.40 -1.99
C ILE A 172 -11.36 12.66 -2.81
N GLN A 173 -12.37 13.35 -3.35
CA GLN A 173 -12.16 14.63 -4.07
C GLN A 173 -11.64 15.74 -3.16
N ILE A 174 -12.11 15.81 -1.91
CA ILE A 174 -11.63 16.79 -0.94
C ILE A 174 -10.15 16.48 -0.61
N ILE A 175 -9.82 15.23 -0.31
CA ILE A 175 -8.44 14.80 -0.06
C ILE A 175 -7.56 15.17 -1.27
N ARG A 176 -7.99 14.86 -2.51
CA ARG A 176 -7.23 15.18 -3.72
C ARG A 176 -6.92 16.66 -3.87
N LYS A 177 -7.88 17.53 -3.52
CA LYS A 177 -7.70 19.00 -3.61
C LYS A 177 -6.78 19.56 -2.52
N GLN A 178 -6.72 18.90 -1.37
CA GLN A 178 -5.97 19.38 -0.20
C GLN A 178 -4.53 18.85 -0.16
N THR A 179 -4.31 17.58 -0.55
CA THR A 179 -2.97 16.97 -0.48
C THR A 179 -2.12 17.27 -1.70
N LYS A 180 -0.82 17.48 -1.47
CA LYS A 180 0.21 17.55 -2.50
C LYS A 180 0.87 16.21 -2.76
N LEU A 181 0.62 15.24 -1.89
CA LEU A 181 1.18 13.90 -1.98
C LEU A 181 0.44 13.04 -3.01
N PRO A 182 1.07 11.98 -3.51
CA PRO A 182 0.39 10.96 -4.28
C PRO A 182 -0.78 10.38 -3.49
N LEU A 183 -1.96 10.35 -4.12
CA LEU A 183 -3.19 9.78 -3.59
C LEU A 183 -3.46 8.44 -4.26
N ILE A 184 -3.40 7.35 -3.50
CA ILE A 184 -3.52 6.00 -4.02
C ILE A 184 -4.69 5.31 -3.32
N ILE A 185 -5.71 4.90 -4.05
CA ILE A 185 -6.81 4.16 -3.44
C ILE A 185 -6.34 2.75 -3.07
N ASP A 186 -6.46 2.44 -1.78
CA ASP A 186 -6.15 1.13 -1.20
C ASP A 186 -7.47 0.46 -0.75
N ALA A 187 -7.51 -0.83 -0.63
CA ALA A 187 -8.63 -1.59 -0.08
C ALA A 187 -10.04 -1.35 -0.69
N GLY A 188 -10.86 -2.37 -0.68
CA GLY A 188 -12.27 -2.30 -1.06
C GLY A 188 -12.56 -2.23 -2.56
N LEU A 189 -11.54 -2.14 -3.43
CA LEU A 189 -11.73 -2.23 -4.87
C LEU A 189 -12.07 -3.67 -5.27
N GLY A 190 -13.19 -3.87 -5.94
CA GLY A 190 -13.71 -5.19 -6.33
C GLY A 190 -13.64 -5.47 -7.83
N GLN A 191 -13.71 -4.42 -8.65
CA GLN A 191 -13.81 -4.50 -10.09
C GLN A 191 -12.89 -3.50 -10.79
N ALA A 192 -12.62 -3.72 -12.08
CA ALA A 192 -11.83 -2.80 -12.90
C ALA A 192 -12.48 -1.40 -13.00
N SER A 193 -13.81 -1.33 -12.99
CA SER A 193 -14.56 -0.07 -12.96
C SER A 193 -14.26 0.76 -11.69
N ASP A 194 -14.01 0.14 -10.54
CA ASP A 194 -13.65 0.87 -9.33
C ASP A 194 -12.30 1.58 -9.47
N ALA A 195 -11.34 0.92 -10.11
CA ALA A 195 -10.05 1.54 -10.43
C ALA A 195 -10.23 2.70 -11.42
N THR A 196 -11.10 2.56 -12.43
CA THR A 196 -11.45 3.64 -13.37
C THR A 196 -12.03 4.84 -12.62
N ILE A 197 -12.98 4.61 -11.72
CA ILE A 197 -13.59 5.67 -10.89
C ILE A 197 -12.51 6.37 -10.03
N ALA A 198 -11.58 5.63 -9.44
CA ALA A 198 -10.49 6.22 -8.68
C ALA A 198 -9.66 7.19 -9.56
N MET A 199 -9.33 6.77 -10.77
CA MET A 199 -8.57 7.60 -11.71
C MET A 199 -9.36 8.83 -12.17
N GLU A 200 -10.67 8.70 -12.43
CA GLU A 200 -11.57 9.82 -12.78
C GLU A 200 -11.71 10.84 -11.64
N LEU A 201 -11.63 10.41 -10.39
CA LEU A 201 -11.60 11.28 -9.21
C LEU A 201 -10.26 12.01 -9.03
N GLY A 202 -9.26 11.74 -9.91
CA GLY A 202 -7.95 12.37 -9.89
C GLY A 202 -6.94 11.70 -8.96
N CYS A 203 -7.19 10.45 -8.54
CA CYS A 203 -6.19 9.69 -7.78
C CYS A 203 -4.98 9.36 -8.66
N ASP A 204 -3.81 9.24 -8.05
CA ASP A 204 -2.55 9.00 -8.77
C ASP A 204 -2.32 7.51 -9.06
N GLY A 205 -3.01 6.62 -8.34
CA GLY A 205 -2.90 5.17 -8.54
C GLY A 205 -3.88 4.38 -7.68
N VAL A 206 -3.83 3.08 -7.84
CA VAL A 206 -4.64 2.12 -7.07
C VAL A 206 -3.79 0.94 -6.59
N LEU A 207 -4.13 0.40 -5.42
CA LEU A 207 -3.58 -0.86 -4.93
C LEU A 207 -4.66 -1.93 -4.98
N VAL A 208 -4.35 -3.03 -5.66
CA VAL A 208 -5.25 -4.17 -5.81
C VAL A 208 -4.56 -5.43 -5.29
N ASN A 209 -5.23 -6.17 -4.42
CA ASN A 209 -4.70 -7.40 -3.82
C ASN A 209 -5.70 -8.54 -3.93
N LEU A 210 -6.69 -8.58 -3.05
CA LEU A 210 -7.67 -9.68 -2.98
C LEU A 210 -8.62 -9.72 -4.18
N SER A 211 -8.97 -8.58 -4.75
CA SER A 211 -9.87 -8.48 -5.90
C SER A 211 -9.32 -9.13 -7.16
N LEU A 212 -7.99 -9.17 -7.35
CA LEU A 212 -7.37 -9.87 -8.48
C LEU A 212 -7.50 -11.39 -8.40
N ILE A 213 -7.73 -11.94 -7.22
CA ILE A 213 -7.81 -13.40 -7.01
C ILE A 213 -9.22 -13.92 -7.27
N HIS A 214 -10.22 -13.05 -7.15
CA HIS A 214 -11.63 -13.40 -7.35
C HIS A 214 -12.13 -13.15 -8.78
N ILE A 215 -11.34 -12.46 -9.59
CA ILE A 215 -11.63 -12.27 -11.02
C ILE A 215 -11.11 -13.47 -11.81
#